data_0c5c7fa44fd4c2d4cbc8e770ea1447b8
#
_entry.id   0c5c7fa44fd4c2d4cbc8e770ea1447b8
#
_cell.length_a   1.000
_cell.length_b   1.000
_cell.length_c   1.000
_cell.angle_alpha   90.00
_cell.angle_beta   90.00
_cell.angle_gamma   90.00
#
_symmetry.space_group_name_H-M   'P 1'
#
loop_
_entity.id
_entity.type
_entity.pdbx_description
1 polymer ?
#
loop_
_entity_poly.entity_id
_entity_poly.type
_entity_poly.pdbx_seq_one_letter_code
_entity_poly.pdbx_strand_id
1 'polypeptide(L)'
;MSVLTDLPRMLKAEIRRHKVPGATLAVYRNGRVTEAAAGVINVDTAVSTTTDSVFQIGSISKLFTGTLIMQLVDEGLVDLDAPIRSYLPEFTVLDGEASRTVTVRQLLCHSSGIEGDYFVNSGRGDESVARLQDMGSLLPQLFPPGERMSYCNFGYAMLGRIIEVLTRESFDVAISKRIFGPLGMTHSLTLPEETVRFRTAIGHVPHPKKKGVNVQSPMPWLSIGQKAAGATPSMSVGDLMKFVDMHLRRGRSRDGKRILSARSVAAMQRRQIRLPRNAPRAAVGWGLSWILCNWSNSRVIGHDGGTVGQYSFLRILPKKKLAVALLTNGGDALGLYEAIFEQTFEKLGRVAQPSPPEPKPGLDVDPGRLVGVYENLSGQMEISYKRKRFKAEMRAREGMLTGQDLKPFTLEFADRNTAIVDAPDAPLHGQAILFDGNDLARPDYVNLGFRLFRRR
;
A
#
# COMPACT_ATOMS: atom_id res chain seq x y z
N MET A 1 -3.62 8.74 32.62
CA MET A 1 -4.49 9.34 31.60
C MET A 1 -4.77 8.31 30.51
N SER A 2 -5.96 8.32 29.91
CA SER A 2 -6.28 7.41 28.78
C SER A 2 -5.48 7.82 27.56
N VAL A 3 -4.99 6.87 26.77
CA VAL A 3 -4.33 7.13 25.46
C VAL A 3 -5.17 8.06 24.59
N LEU A 4 -6.49 7.91 24.63
CA LEU A 4 -7.41 8.71 23.82
C LEU A 4 -7.47 10.20 24.25
N THR A 5 -7.32 10.49 25.55
CA THR A 5 -7.31 11.87 26.03
C THR A 5 -5.96 12.57 25.78
N ASP A 6 -4.90 11.79 25.60
CA ASP A 6 -3.54 12.28 25.36
C ASP A 6 -3.12 12.28 23.87
N LEU A 7 -4.03 11.86 22.99
CA LEU A 7 -3.74 11.67 21.56
C LEU A 7 -3.13 12.89 20.87
N PRO A 8 -3.63 14.15 21.07
CA PRO A 8 -3.03 15.32 20.44
C PRO A 8 -1.60 15.60 20.94
N ARG A 9 -1.34 15.42 22.24
CA ARG A 9 0.00 15.63 22.83
C ARG A 9 0.98 14.58 22.33
N MET A 10 0.58 13.31 22.29
CA MET A 10 1.36 12.21 21.75
C MET A 10 1.73 12.47 20.28
N LEU A 11 0.75 12.77 19.43
CA LEU A 11 1.00 13.06 18.02
C LEU A 11 1.97 14.24 17.85
N LYS A 12 1.78 15.33 18.60
CA LYS A 12 2.65 16.52 18.53
C LYS A 12 4.09 16.21 18.96
N ALA A 13 4.30 15.35 19.93
CA ALA A 13 5.63 14.92 20.36
C ALA A 13 6.31 14.03 19.29
N GLU A 14 5.58 13.06 18.79
CA GLU A 14 6.15 12.07 17.85
C GLU A 14 6.41 12.67 16.46
N ILE A 15 5.59 13.59 15.93
CA ILE A 15 5.89 14.25 14.65
C ILE A 15 7.21 15.06 14.73
N ARG A 16 7.50 15.67 15.90
CA ARG A 16 8.76 16.38 16.11
C ARG A 16 9.95 15.42 16.14
N ARG A 17 9.82 14.31 16.88
CA ARG A 17 10.86 13.27 16.98
C ARG A 17 11.21 12.68 15.62
N HIS A 18 10.21 12.40 14.80
CA HIS A 18 10.34 11.79 13.48
C HIS A 18 10.43 12.80 12.33
N LYS A 19 10.52 14.10 12.64
CA LYS A 19 10.64 15.20 11.66
C LYS A 19 9.56 15.15 10.57
N VAL A 20 8.35 14.75 10.94
CA VAL A 20 7.18 14.74 10.06
C VAL A 20 6.59 16.15 10.04
N PRO A 21 6.43 16.79 8.85
CA PRO A 21 5.93 18.17 8.78
C PRO A 21 4.52 18.31 9.33
N GLY A 22 3.62 17.39 8.97
CA GLY A 22 2.25 17.37 9.45
C GLY A 22 1.63 16.00 9.40
N ALA A 23 0.71 15.72 10.31
CA ALA A 23 -0.02 14.47 10.38
C ALA A 23 -1.41 14.62 10.97
N THR A 24 -2.31 13.72 10.57
CA THR A 24 -3.59 13.47 11.22
C THR A 24 -3.66 12.02 11.68
N LEU A 25 -4.24 11.81 12.85
CA LEU A 25 -4.38 10.53 13.52
C LEU A 25 -5.81 10.32 13.98
N ALA A 26 -6.38 9.16 13.70
CA ALA A 26 -7.66 8.76 14.26
C ALA A 26 -7.59 7.38 14.90
N VAL A 27 -8.24 7.26 16.05
CA VAL A 27 -8.46 5.99 16.77
C VAL A 27 -9.95 5.73 16.85
N TYR A 28 -10.39 4.65 16.20
CA TYR A 28 -11.74 4.13 16.33
C TYR A 28 -11.78 3.08 17.43
N ARG A 29 -12.73 3.19 18.35
CA ARG A 29 -12.97 2.18 19.40
C ARG A 29 -14.46 2.06 19.69
N ASN A 30 -15.03 0.87 19.47
CA ASN A 30 -16.43 0.55 19.78
C ASN A 30 -17.45 1.58 19.23
N GLY A 31 -17.27 2.06 18.02
CA GLY A 31 -18.18 3.03 17.38
C GLY A 31 -17.87 4.51 17.65
N ARG A 32 -16.86 4.82 18.47
CA ARG A 32 -16.39 6.19 18.72
C ARG A 32 -15.07 6.43 18.01
N VAL A 33 -14.91 7.60 17.43
CA VAL A 33 -13.68 8.06 16.79
C VAL A 33 -13.10 9.21 17.63
N THR A 34 -11.82 9.14 17.92
CA THR A 34 -11.03 10.24 18.52
C THR A 34 -9.98 10.63 17.50
N GLU A 35 -9.91 11.91 17.17
CA GLU A 35 -9.03 12.45 16.14
C GLU A 35 -8.03 13.43 16.75
N ALA A 36 -6.87 13.53 16.13
CA ALA A 36 -5.84 14.52 16.43
C ALA A 36 -5.16 14.97 15.14
N ALA A 37 -4.67 16.21 15.17
CA ALA A 37 -3.87 16.80 14.10
C ALA A 37 -2.69 17.56 14.70
N ALA A 38 -1.56 17.58 14.01
CA ALA A 38 -0.38 18.33 14.44
C ALA A 38 0.51 18.68 13.25
N GLY A 39 1.27 19.76 13.37
CA GLY A 39 2.19 20.25 12.34
C GLY A 39 1.52 21.09 11.27
N VAL A 40 2.09 21.07 10.07
CA VAL A 40 1.67 21.91 8.93
C VAL A 40 1.40 21.07 7.69
N ILE A 41 0.42 21.47 6.89
CA ILE A 41 0.12 20.83 5.61
C ILE A 41 1.15 21.17 4.52
N ASN A 42 1.89 22.25 4.72
CA ASN A 42 2.92 22.73 3.81
C ASN A 42 3.98 23.51 4.60
N VAL A 43 5.26 23.14 4.46
CA VAL A 43 6.37 23.78 5.20
C VAL A 43 6.64 25.22 4.78
N ASP A 44 6.36 25.58 3.52
CA ASP A 44 6.64 26.91 3.00
C ASP A 44 5.57 27.93 3.40
N THR A 45 4.29 27.50 3.48
CA THR A 45 3.18 28.37 3.87
C THR A 45 2.86 28.35 5.36
N ALA A 46 3.42 27.35 6.08
CA ALA A 46 3.19 27.11 7.51
C ALA A 46 1.70 26.98 7.91
N VAL A 47 0.81 26.66 6.96
CA VAL A 47 -0.62 26.45 7.25
C VAL A 47 -0.79 25.22 8.12
N SER A 48 -1.43 25.37 9.28
CA SER A 48 -1.61 24.31 10.27
C SER A 48 -2.44 23.14 9.75
N THR A 49 -2.03 21.94 10.10
CA THR A 49 -2.84 20.71 9.91
C THR A 49 -4.01 20.72 10.90
N THR A 50 -5.20 20.37 10.40
CA THR A 50 -6.43 20.17 11.18
C THR A 50 -7.01 18.79 10.90
N THR A 51 -7.94 18.29 11.70
CA THR A 51 -8.49 16.93 11.54
C THR A 51 -9.28 16.75 10.24
N ASP A 52 -9.80 17.83 9.67
CA ASP A 52 -10.47 17.88 8.37
C ASP A 52 -9.51 18.05 7.18
N SER A 53 -8.21 18.25 7.43
CA SER A 53 -7.20 18.30 6.35
C SER A 53 -7.20 17.03 5.56
N VAL A 54 -7.15 17.14 4.22
CA VAL A 54 -7.10 16.00 3.32
C VAL A 54 -5.67 15.68 2.93
N PHE A 55 -5.36 14.38 2.92
CA PHE A 55 -4.07 13.82 2.56
C PHE A 55 -4.26 12.79 1.45
N GLN A 56 -3.29 12.64 0.57
CA GLN A 56 -3.25 11.51 -0.34
C GLN A 56 -3.13 10.22 0.48
N ILE A 57 -4.05 9.29 0.25
CA ILE A 57 -4.07 8.02 0.99
C ILE A 57 -3.30 6.89 0.30
N GLY A 58 -2.75 7.17 -0.89
CA GLY A 58 -2.01 6.19 -1.66
C GLY A 58 -2.77 4.87 -1.79
N SER A 59 -2.08 3.79 -1.61
CA SER A 59 -2.62 2.44 -1.81
C SER A 59 -3.72 2.00 -0.83
N ILE A 60 -4.04 2.76 0.21
CA ILE A 60 -5.29 2.53 0.99
C ILE A 60 -6.51 2.62 0.07
N SER A 61 -6.43 3.38 -1.02
CA SER A 61 -7.46 3.46 -2.08
C SER A 61 -7.86 2.11 -2.65
N LYS A 62 -6.95 1.13 -2.65
CA LYS A 62 -7.23 -0.22 -3.13
C LYS A 62 -8.34 -0.92 -2.34
N LEU A 63 -8.51 -0.56 -1.06
CA LEU A 63 -9.61 -1.07 -0.25
C LEU A 63 -10.98 -0.59 -0.78
N PHE A 64 -11.03 0.64 -1.28
CA PHE A 64 -12.23 1.22 -1.88
C PHE A 64 -12.51 0.59 -3.25
N THR A 65 -11.49 0.46 -4.09
CA THR A 65 -11.59 -0.24 -5.38
C THR A 65 -12.08 -1.68 -5.20
N GLY A 66 -11.49 -2.42 -4.25
CA GLY A 66 -11.94 -3.77 -3.92
C GLY A 66 -13.36 -3.81 -3.37
N THR A 67 -13.79 -2.79 -2.61
CA THR A 67 -15.18 -2.69 -2.13
C THR A 67 -16.15 -2.47 -3.30
N LEU A 68 -15.81 -1.62 -4.29
CA LEU A 68 -16.62 -1.42 -5.50
C LEU A 68 -16.72 -2.73 -6.31
N ILE A 69 -15.62 -3.43 -6.53
CA ILE A 69 -15.66 -4.75 -7.19
C ILE A 69 -16.57 -5.72 -6.43
N MET A 70 -16.47 -5.75 -5.10
CA MET A 70 -17.30 -6.65 -4.30
C MET A 70 -18.78 -6.23 -4.26
N GLN A 71 -19.11 -4.96 -4.47
CA GLN A 71 -20.50 -4.53 -4.73
C GLN A 71 -21.00 -5.11 -6.06
N LEU A 72 -20.19 -5.06 -7.12
CA LEU A 72 -20.54 -5.66 -8.41
C LEU A 72 -20.65 -7.20 -8.31
N VAL A 73 -19.88 -7.84 -7.42
CA VAL A 73 -20.06 -9.28 -7.09
C VAL A 73 -21.39 -9.51 -6.37
N ASP A 74 -21.77 -8.65 -5.41
CA ASP A 74 -23.06 -8.76 -4.71
C ASP A 74 -24.24 -8.53 -5.67
N GLU A 75 -24.06 -7.75 -6.72
CA GLU A 75 -25.03 -7.48 -7.80
C GLU A 75 -25.06 -8.60 -8.88
N GLY A 76 -24.16 -9.57 -8.80
CA GLY A 76 -24.04 -10.66 -9.79
C GLY A 76 -23.42 -10.25 -11.13
N LEU A 77 -22.82 -9.05 -11.21
CA LEU A 77 -22.18 -8.51 -12.41
C LEU A 77 -20.72 -8.96 -12.56
N VAL A 78 -20.08 -9.36 -11.46
CA VAL A 78 -18.68 -9.83 -11.45
C VAL A 78 -18.58 -11.20 -10.77
N ASP A 79 -17.97 -12.14 -11.47
CA ASP A 79 -17.42 -13.37 -10.89
C ASP A 79 -15.94 -13.17 -10.61
N LEU A 80 -15.52 -13.42 -9.38
CA LEU A 80 -14.12 -13.26 -8.97
C LEU A 80 -13.17 -14.20 -9.71
N ASP A 81 -13.65 -15.36 -10.14
CA ASP A 81 -12.85 -16.41 -10.77
C ASP A 81 -12.93 -16.38 -12.31
N ALA A 82 -13.76 -15.49 -12.87
CA ALA A 82 -13.76 -15.24 -14.29
C ALA A 82 -12.49 -14.51 -14.75
N PRO A 83 -11.96 -14.85 -15.94
CA PRO A 83 -10.89 -14.08 -16.56
C PRO A 83 -11.30 -12.61 -16.75
N ILE A 84 -10.37 -11.67 -16.53
CA ILE A 84 -10.68 -10.24 -16.69
C ILE A 84 -11.09 -9.88 -18.11
N ARG A 85 -10.70 -10.65 -19.14
CA ARG A 85 -11.16 -10.49 -20.52
C ARG A 85 -12.67 -10.69 -20.70
N SER A 86 -13.34 -11.36 -19.76
CA SER A 86 -14.80 -11.43 -19.76
C SER A 86 -15.47 -10.05 -19.58
N TYR A 87 -14.74 -9.10 -19.01
CA TYR A 87 -15.17 -7.71 -18.74
C TYR A 87 -14.43 -6.68 -19.60
N LEU A 88 -13.18 -6.99 -19.95
CA LEU A 88 -12.29 -6.17 -20.77
C LEU A 88 -11.75 -7.02 -21.94
N PRO A 89 -12.51 -7.24 -23.02
CA PRO A 89 -12.12 -8.14 -24.12
C PRO A 89 -10.77 -7.81 -24.75
N GLU A 90 -10.43 -6.52 -24.82
CA GLU A 90 -9.18 -6.00 -25.39
C GLU A 90 -7.98 -6.06 -24.42
N PHE A 91 -8.18 -6.57 -23.19
CA PHE A 91 -7.07 -6.66 -22.23
C PHE A 91 -5.95 -7.57 -22.76
N THR A 92 -4.72 -7.07 -22.74
CA THR A 92 -3.53 -7.81 -23.15
C THR A 92 -2.30 -7.37 -22.36
N VAL A 93 -1.39 -8.32 -22.11
CA VAL A 93 -0.03 -8.14 -21.60
C VAL A 93 0.92 -8.95 -22.49
N LEU A 94 2.25 -8.84 -22.31
CA LEU A 94 3.21 -9.57 -23.15
C LEU A 94 2.99 -11.09 -23.14
N ASP A 95 2.59 -11.64 -21.99
CA ASP A 95 2.29 -13.06 -21.89
C ASP A 95 0.85 -13.34 -22.34
N GLY A 96 0.71 -14.11 -23.43
CA GLY A 96 -0.59 -14.45 -24.02
C GLY A 96 -1.43 -15.36 -23.13
N GLU A 97 -0.83 -16.22 -22.31
CA GLU A 97 -1.57 -17.06 -21.35
C GLU A 97 -2.12 -16.23 -20.21
N ALA A 98 -1.28 -15.36 -19.60
CA ALA A 98 -1.73 -14.42 -18.58
C ALA A 98 -2.85 -13.51 -19.11
N SER A 99 -2.73 -13.02 -20.36
CA SER A 99 -3.78 -12.22 -21.01
C SER A 99 -5.14 -12.93 -21.04
N ARG A 100 -5.15 -14.25 -21.22
CA ARG A 100 -6.39 -15.05 -21.30
C ARG A 100 -6.93 -15.50 -19.95
N THR A 101 -6.05 -15.74 -18.96
CA THR A 101 -6.39 -16.53 -17.76
C THR A 101 -6.39 -15.75 -16.47
N VAL A 102 -5.77 -14.55 -16.41
CA VAL A 102 -5.76 -13.73 -15.18
C VAL A 102 -7.18 -13.39 -14.77
N THR A 103 -7.52 -13.71 -13.52
CA THR A 103 -8.86 -13.50 -12.95
C THR A 103 -8.96 -12.22 -12.12
N VAL A 104 -10.18 -11.75 -11.88
CA VAL A 104 -10.47 -10.61 -10.99
C VAL A 104 -9.92 -10.86 -9.57
N ARG A 105 -10.06 -12.09 -9.04
CA ARG A 105 -9.49 -12.49 -7.75
C ARG A 105 -7.99 -12.28 -7.70
N GLN A 106 -7.27 -12.70 -8.74
CA GLN A 106 -5.81 -12.60 -8.80
C GLN A 106 -5.33 -11.14 -8.85
N LEU A 107 -6.09 -10.24 -9.47
CA LEU A 107 -5.81 -8.81 -9.40
C LEU A 107 -6.01 -8.27 -7.98
N LEU A 108 -7.11 -8.61 -7.31
CA LEU A 108 -7.45 -8.14 -5.95
C LEU A 108 -6.45 -8.61 -4.90
N CYS A 109 -5.81 -9.77 -5.07
CA CYS A 109 -4.84 -10.30 -4.11
C CYS A 109 -3.38 -10.28 -4.61
N HIS A 110 -3.10 -9.54 -5.71
CA HIS A 110 -1.76 -9.36 -6.27
C HIS A 110 -1.06 -10.66 -6.69
N SER A 111 -1.81 -11.65 -7.15
CA SER A 111 -1.27 -12.93 -7.64
C SER A 111 -1.39 -13.10 -9.14
N SER A 112 -1.60 -12.03 -9.89
CA SER A 112 -1.67 -12.08 -11.36
C SER A 112 -0.33 -12.44 -12.01
N GLY A 113 0.79 -12.15 -11.37
CA GLY A 113 2.12 -12.28 -11.93
C GLY A 113 2.54 -11.16 -12.89
N ILE A 114 1.63 -10.25 -13.24
CA ILE A 114 1.94 -9.10 -14.09
C ILE A 114 2.84 -8.14 -13.34
N GLU A 115 3.91 -7.66 -13.96
CA GLU A 115 4.74 -6.59 -13.44
C GLU A 115 3.99 -5.26 -13.43
N GLY A 116 3.58 -4.82 -12.26
CA GLY A 116 2.55 -3.79 -12.15
C GLY A 116 2.99 -2.43 -11.66
N ASP A 117 4.27 -2.19 -11.38
CA ASP A 117 4.76 -0.85 -11.00
C ASP A 117 5.05 0.01 -12.23
N TYR A 118 4.04 0.13 -13.08
CA TYR A 118 4.09 0.84 -14.36
C TYR A 118 3.45 2.23 -14.22
N PHE A 119 4.24 3.19 -13.71
CA PHE A 119 3.79 4.56 -13.44
C PHE A 119 4.04 5.46 -14.68
N VAL A 120 3.19 5.30 -15.68
CA VAL A 120 3.22 6.12 -16.90
C VAL A 120 2.11 7.17 -16.88
N ASN A 121 2.33 8.26 -17.58
CA ASN A 121 1.31 9.27 -17.76
C ASN A 121 0.37 8.87 -18.91
N SER A 122 -0.83 8.41 -18.58
CA SER A 122 -1.89 8.08 -19.55
C SER A 122 -2.80 9.27 -19.88
N GLY A 123 -2.37 10.48 -19.55
CA GLY A 123 -3.13 11.71 -19.82
C GLY A 123 -4.19 12.00 -18.74
N ARG A 124 -5.06 12.97 -19.05
CA ARG A 124 -6.16 13.45 -18.18
C ARG A 124 -7.53 13.05 -18.69
N GLY A 125 -8.56 13.32 -17.89
CA GLY A 125 -9.96 13.06 -18.19
C GLY A 125 -10.38 11.61 -17.95
N ASP A 126 -11.64 11.33 -18.25
CA ASP A 126 -12.30 10.06 -17.94
C ASP A 126 -11.66 8.86 -18.66
N GLU A 127 -11.10 9.09 -19.85
CA GLU A 127 -10.41 8.06 -20.66
C GLU A 127 -9.02 7.67 -20.14
N SER A 128 -8.53 8.29 -19.07
CA SER A 128 -7.16 8.07 -18.58
C SER A 128 -6.88 6.63 -18.14
N VAL A 129 -7.89 5.95 -17.59
CA VAL A 129 -7.79 4.54 -17.17
C VAL A 129 -7.85 3.62 -18.39
N ALA A 130 -8.70 3.91 -19.38
CA ALA A 130 -8.78 3.16 -20.63
C ALA A 130 -7.46 3.21 -21.40
N ARG A 131 -6.88 4.41 -21.57
CA ARG A 131 -5.55 4.54 -22.22
C ARG A 131 -4.44 3.79 -21.47
N LEU A 132 -4.52 3.71 -20.13
CA LEU A 132 -3.55 2.91 -19.37
C LEU A 132 -3.71 1.40 -19.64
N GLN A 133 -4.93 0.92 -19.89
CA GLN A 133 -5.17 -0.48 -20.32
C GLN A 133 -4.43 -0.77 -21.62
N ASP A 134 -4.53 0.10 -22.62
CA ASP A 134 -3.89 -0.07 -23.95
C ASP A 134 -2.36 -0.15 -23.80
N MET A 135 -1.79 0.64 -22.88
CA MET A 135 -0.36 0.62 -22.57
C MET A 135 0.10 -0.67 -21.87
N GLY A 136 -0.83 -1.44 -21.32
CA GLY A 136 -0.54 -2.68 -20.59
C GLY A 136 0.01 -3.81 -21.44
N SER A 137 -0.14 -3.75 -22.76
CA SER A 137 0.38 -4.75 -23.70
C SER A 137 1.91 -4.95 -23.63
N LEU A 138 2.64 -3.97 -23.09
CA LEU A 138 4.10 -3.99 -22.92
C LEU A 138 4.54 -4.57 -21.56
N LEU A 139 3.61 -4.93 -20.68
CA LEU A 139 3.95 -5.40 -19.34
C LEU A 139 4.37 -6.86 -19.32
N PRO A 140 5.56 -7.17 -18.78
CA PRO A 140 6.06 -8.53 -18.67
C PRO A 140 5.36 -9.30 -17.55
N GLN A 141 5.51 -10.63 -17.62
CA GLN A 141 5.02 -11.60 -16.63
C GLN A 141 6.18 -12.14 -15.79
N LEU A 142 6.07 -12.05 -14.46
CA LEU A 142 7.10 -12.55 -13.52
C LEU A 142 6.95 -14.06 -13.28
N PHE A 143 5.71 -14.53 -13.10
CA PHE A 143 5.36 -15.92 -12.78
C PHE A 143 3.93 -16.23 -13.27
N PRO A 144 3.55 -17.50 -13.41
CA PRO A 144 2.19 -17.90 -13.80
C PRO A 144 1.11 -17.34 -12.87
N PRO A 145 -0.07 -16.94 -13.39
CA PRO A 145 -1.15 -16.41 -12.56
C PRO A 145 -1.55 -17.37 -11.44
N GLY A 146 -1.64 -16.84 -10.20
CA GLY A 146 -2.02 -17.57 -9.00
C GLY A 146 -0.88 -18.24 -8.23
N GLU A 147 0.32 -18.32 -8.78
CA GLU A 147 1.43 -19.06 -8.15
C GLU A 147 2.01 -18.32 -6.94
N ARG A 148 2.26 -17.02 -7.08
CA ARG A 148 2.94 -16.18 -6.07
C ARG A 148 2.24 -14.85 -5.89
N MET A 149 2.71 -14.10 -4.91
CA MET A 149 2.28 -12.72 -4.71
C MET A 149 3.40 -11.76 -5.09
N SER A 150 3.10 -10.84 -6.02
CA SER A 150 3.90 -9.65 -6.29
C SER A 150 2.98 -8.44 -6.45
N TYR A 151 3.23 -7.39 -5.70
CA TYR A 151 2.37 -6.21 -5.66
C TYR A 151 2.23 -5.58 -7.05
N CYS A 152 0.99 -5.38 -7.50
CA CYS A 152 0.68 -4.95 -8.86
C CYS A 152 -0.28 -3.76 -8.86
N ASN A 153 0.23 -2.54 -9.13
CA ASN A 153 -0.59 -1.34 -9.24
C ASN A 153 -1.43 -1.33 -10.52
N PHE A 154 -0.85 -1.77 -11.64
CA PHE A 154 -1.58 -1.89 -12.91
C PHE A 154 -2.83 -2.78 -12.78
N GLY A 155 -2.75 -3.89 -12.06
CA GLY A 155 -3.90 -4.75 -11.80
C GLY A 155 -5.08 -4.02 -11.14
N TYR A 156 -4.80 -3.08 -10.23
CA TYR A 156 -5.84 -2.25 -9.62
C TYR A 156 -6.39 -1.17 -10.56
N ALA A 157 -5.57 -0.65 -11.48
CA ALA A 157 -6.10 0.20 -12.55
C ALA A 157 -7.07 -0.58 -13.44
N MET A 158 -6.77 -1.85 -13.76
CA MET A 158 -7.69 -2.73 -14.51
C MET A 158 -8.98 -3.02 -13.74
N LEU A 159 -8.92 -3.21 -12.42
CA LEU A 159 -10.14 -3.28 -11.58
C LEU A 159 -10.95 -1.98 -11.67
N GLY A 160 -10.28 -0.82 -11.67
CA GLY A 160 -10.92 0.47 -11.93
C GLY A 160 -11.60 0.50 -13.29
N ARG A 161 -10.95 0.00 -14.34
CA ARG A 161 -11.54 -0.08 -15.68
C ARG A 161 -12.75 -1.01 -15.75
N ILE A 162 -12.72 -2.16 -15.07
CA ILE A 162 -13.89 -3.06 -14.96
C ILE A 162 -15.06 -2.32 -14.30
N ILE A 163 -14.81 -1.53 -13.26
CA ILE A 163 -15.84 -0.71 -12.62
C ILE A 163 -16.45 0.27 -13.62
N GLU A 164 -15.63 1.01 -14.38
CA GLU A 164 -16.10 1.98 -15.38
C GLU A 164 -16.97 1.32 -16.46
N VAL A 165 -16.52 0.18 -17.00
CA VAL A 165 -17.24 -0.55 -18.05
C VAL A 165 -18.60 -1.06 -17.54
N LEU A 166 -18.64 -1.66 -16.36
CA LEU A 166 -19.87 -2.27 -15.83
C LEU A 166 -20.85 -1.25 -15.27
N THR A 167 -20.37 -0.15 -14.72
CA THR A 167 -21.24 0.92 -14.21
C THR A 167 -21.63 1.94 -15.28
N ARG A 168 -20.90 2.01 -16.39
CA ARG A 168 -20.99 3.06 -17.43
C ARG A 168 -20.77 4.46 -16.86
N GLU A 169 -19.95 4.56 -15.85
CA GLU A 169 -19.58 5.82 -15.17
C GLU A 169 -18.05 5.86 -15.03
N SER A 170 -17.47 7.07 -14.93
CA SER A 170 -16.06 7.17 -14.56
C SER A 170 -15.85 6.60 -13.16
N PHE A 171 -14.61 6.14 -12.87
CA PHE A 171 -14.26 5.64 -11.55
C PHE A 171 -14.59 6.64 -10.43
N ASP A 172 -14.39 7.93 -10.71
CA ASP A 172 -14.64 9.04 -9.77
C ASP A 172 -16.11 9.16 -9.42
N VAL A 173 -16.97 9.05 -10.41
CA VAL A 173 -18.44 9.06 -10.22
C VAL A 173 -18.89 7.79 -9.48
N ALA A 174 -18.40 6.64 -9.89
CA ALA A 174 -18.78 5.35 -9.28
C ALA A 174 -18.42 5.30 -7.78
N ILE A 175 -17.20 5.69 -7.39
CA ILE A 175 -16.78 5.68 -5.98
C ILE A 175 -17.56 6.71 -5.16
N SER A 176 -17.80 7.90 -5.73
CA SER A 176 -18.58 8.95 -5.07
C SER A 176 -20.01 8.51 -4.80
N LYS A 177 -20.72 7.98 -5.81
CA LYS A 177 -22.11 7.53 -5.68
C LYS A 177 -22.28 6.29 -4.80
N ARG A 178 -21.32 5.34 -4.87
CA ARG A 178 -21.48 4.03 -4.26
C ARG A 178 -20.83 3.92 -2.88
N ILE A 179 -19.85 4.78 -2.55
CA ILE A 179 -19.15 4.72 -1.26
C ILE A 179 -19.17 6.07 -0.56
N PHE A 180 -18.60 7.14 -1.14
CA PHE A 180 -18.41 8.41 -0.43
C PHE A 180 -19.74 9.04 0.00
N GLY A 181 -20.68 9.22 -0.92
CA GLY A 181 -22.01 9.78 -0.63
C GLY A 181 -22.78 8.95 0.40
N PRO A 182 -22.98 7.63 0.20
CA PRO A 182 -23.69 6.79 1.15
C PRO A 182 -23.07 6.70 2.55
N LEU A 183 -21.76 6.93 2.69
CA LEU A 183 -21.07 6.97 3.99
C LEU A 183 -20.93 8.40 4.55
N GLY A 184 -21.37 9.43 3.83
CA GLY A 184 -21.24 10.82 4.23
C GLY A 184 -19.76 11.27 4.30
N MET A 185 -18.91 10.78 3.39
CA MET A 185 -17.48 11.09 3.31
C MET A 185 -17.27 12.40 2.54
N THR A 186 -17.53 13.53 3.19
CA THR A 186 -17.55 14.85 2.57
C THR A 186 -16.17 15.47 2.33
N HIS A 187 -15.12 14.88 2.93
CA HIS A 187 -13.71 15.27 2.77
C HIS A 187 -12.94 14.15 2.08
N SER A 188 -13.53 13.59 1.02
CA SER A 188 -12.95 12.54 0.18
C SER A 188 -13.08 12.91 -1.28
N LEU A 189 -12.00 12.74 -2.04
CA LEU A 189 -11.91 13.12 -3.45
C LEU A 189 -10.96 12.18 -4.18
N THR A 190 -11.07 12.16 -5.50
CA THR A 190 -10.25 11.31 -6.37
C THR A 190 -9.46 12.10 -7.41
N LEU A 191 -9.83 13.34 -7.67
CA LEU A 191 -9.19 14.19 -8.67
C LEU A 191 -8.38 15.31 -8.00
N PRO A 192 -7.16 15.60 -8.48
CA PRO A 192 -6.33 16.70 -7.98
C PRO A 192 -7.04 18.06 -7.99
N GLU A 193 -7.87 18.30 -9.00
CA GLU A 193 -8.63 19.56 -9.20
C GLU A 193 -9.60 19.84 -8.06
N GLU A 194 -10.10 18.82 -7.38
CA GLU A 194 -11.05 18.97 -6.29
C GLU A 194 -10.41 19.50 -5.01
N THR A 195 -9.08 19.39 -4.90
CA THR A 195 -8.33 19.75 -3.69
C THR A 195 -8.42 21.23 -3.32
N VAL A 196 -8.68 22.11 -4.29
CA VAL A 196 -8.84 23.56 -4.08
C VAL A 196 -9.98 23.91 -3.10
N ARG A 197 -10.91 22.97 -2.88
CA ARG A 197 -12.02 23.14 -1.94
C ARG A 197 -11.69 22.77 -0.50
N PHE A 198 -10.48 22.23 -0.25
CA PHE A 198 -10.11 21.65 1.03
C PHE A 198 -8.78 22.17 1.54
N ARG A 199 -8.55 22.03 2.82
CA ARG A 199 -7.23 22.17 3.44
C ARG A 199 -6.39 20.95 3.07
N THR A 200 -5.64 21.07 1.98
CA THR A 200 -4.94 19.93 1.36
C THR A 200 -3.47 19.90 1.72
N ALA A 201 -3.00 18.77 2.22
CA ALA A 201 -1.59 18.54 2.49
C ALA A 201 -0.80 18.33 1.19
N ILE A 202 0.37 18.94 1.12
CA ILE A 202 1.37 18.71 0.08
C ILE A 202 2.40 17.71 0.59
N GLY A 203 2.86 16.80 -0.28
CA GLY A 203 3.92 15.86 0.02
C GLY A 203 5.27 16.57 0.19
N HIS A 204 6.08 16.11 1.15
CA HIS A 204 7.43 16.62 1.36
C HIS A 204 8.44 15.48 1.25
N VAL A 205 9.58 15.80 0.66
CA VAL A 205 10.71 14.89 0.47
C VAL A 205 11.96 15.43 1.17
N PRO A 206 12.95 14.60 1.49
CA PRO A 206 14.20 15.09 2.06
C PRO A 206 14.88 16.09 1.12
N HIS A 207 15.41 17.17 1.69
CA HIS A 207 16.18 18.14 0.92
C HIS A 207 17.48 17.49 0.40
N PRO A 208 17.81 17.61 -0.91
CA PRO A 208 18.91 16.86 -1.52
C PRO A 208 20.29 17.18 -0.93
N LYS A 209 20.47 18.35 -0.32
CA LYS A 209 21.77 18.80 0.23
C LYS A 209 21.77 19.07 1.73
N LYS A 210 20.61 19.12 2.39
CA LYS A 210 20.49 19.47 3.84
C LYS A 210 19.86 18.32 4.60
N LYS A 211 20.67 17.55 5.34
CA LYS A 211 20.19 16.41 6.15
C LYS A 211 19.14 16.87 7.18
N GLY A 212 18.01 16.14 7.23
CA GLY A 212 16.94 16.37 8.19
C GLY A 212 16.02 17.55 7.88
N VAL A 213 16.14 18.17 6.71
CA VAL A 213 15.23 19.21 6.21
C VAL A 213 14.30 18.58 5.17
N ASN A 214 13.01 18.88 5.28
CA ASN A 214 12.01 18.50 4.29
C ASN A 214 11.69 19.69 3.38
N VAL A 215 11.48 19.41 2.09
CA VAL A 215 11.03 20.40 1.08
C VAL A 215 9.82 19.85 0.37
N GLN A 216 9.02 20.71 -0.24
CA GLN A 216 7.89 20.27 -1.04
C GLN A 216 8.34 19.28 -2.13
N SER A 217 7.55 18.25 -2.36
CA SER A 217 7.75 17.33 -3.45
C SER A 217 7.66 18.07 -4.79
N PRO A 218 8.62 17.87 -5.72
CA PRO A 218 8.54 18.44 -7.05
C PRO A 218 7.41 17.85 -7.89
N MET A 219 6.87 16.71 -7.47
CA MET A 219 5.76 16.00 -8.10
C MET A 219 4.62 15.89 -7.09
N PRO A 220 3.62 16.78 -7.12
CA PRO A 220 2.53 16.77 -6.15
C PRO A 220 1.56 15.60 -6.36
N TRP A 221 1.44 15.07 -7.59
CA TRP A 221 0.47 14.03 -7.95
C TRP A 221 1.07 13.01 -8.93
N LEU A 222 0.72 11.74 -8.72
CA LEU A 222 0.96 10.67 -9.68
C LEU A 222 -0.08 10.69 -10.81
N SER A 223 0.08 9.82 -11.81
CA SER A 223 -0.82 9.75 -12.98
C SER A 223 -2.26 9.42 -12.59
N ILE A 224 -3.21 10.21 -13.09
CA ILE A 224 -4.66 10.04 -12.88
C ILE A 224 -5.16 8.67 -13.37
N GLY A 225 -4.58 8.09 -14.42
CA GLY A 225 -4.96 6.76 -14.90
C GLY A 225 -4.79 5.65 -13.86
N GLN A 226 -4.00 5.90 -12.81
CA GLN A 226 -3.80 4.95 -11.70
C GLN A 226 -4.58 5.33 -10.43
N LYS A 227 -5.62 6.18 -10.53
CA LYS A 227 -6.45 6.59 -9.40
C LYS A 227 -7.05 5.39 -8.63
N ALA A 228 -7.52 4.36 -9.31
CA ALA A 228 -8.05 3.15 -8.69
C ALA A 228 -6.98 2.35 -7.92
N ALA A 229 -5.70 2.51 -8.27
CA ALA A 229 -4.56 1.96 -7.55
C ALA A 229 -4.06 2.86 -6.40
N GLY A 230 -4.51 4.12 -6.34
CA GLY A 230 -4.20 5.04 -5.27
C GLY A 230 -3.29 6.20 -5.64
N ALA A 231 -3.17 6.54 -6.92
CA ALA A 231 -2.31 7.63 -7.36
C ALA A 231 -2.78 9.01 -6.90
N THR A 232 -4.08 9.23 -6.84
CA THR A 232 -4.66 10.56 -6.59
C THR A 232 -5.69 10.64 -5.46
N PRO A 233 -6.38 9.55 -5.02
CA PRO A 233 -7.38 9.68 -3.98
C PRO A 233 -6.83 10.29 -2.70
N SER A 234 -7.58 11.24 -2.18
CA SER A 234 -7.25 11.97 -0.97
C SER A 234 -8.46 12.07 -0.05
N MET A 235 -8.24 12.04 1.25
CA MET A 235 -9.32 12.19 2.22
C MET A 235 -8.83 12.65 3.59
N SER A 236 -9.77 13.06 4.43
CA SER A 236 -9.50 13.28 5.85
C SER A 236 -9.44 11.94 6.60
N VAL A 237 -8.75 11.95 7.74
CA VAL A 237 -8.67 10.76 8.59
C VAL A 237 -10.04 10.35 9.15
N GLY A 238 -10.94 11.33 9.39
CA GLY A 238 -12.31 11.09 9.82
C GLY A 238 -13.14 10.35 8.78
N ASP A 239 -13.03 10.73 7.51
CA ASP A 239 -13.73 10.03 6.42
C ASP A 239 -13.21 8.59 6.26
N LEU A 240 -11.89 8.38 6.37
CA LEU A 240 -11.33 7.02 6.38
C LEU A 240 -11.93 6.17 7.51
N MET A 241 -12.20 6.76 8.69
CA MET A 241 -12.84 6.04 9.80
C MET A 241 -14.32 5.72 9.56
N LYS A 242 -15.05 6.48 8.72
CA LYS A 242 -16.41 6.11 8.30
C LYS A 242 -16.40 4.84 7.44
N PHE A 243 -15.42 4.72 6.54
CA PHE A 243 -15.22 3.50 5.75
C PHE A 243 -14.83 2.30 6.66
N VAL A 244 -13.95 2.51 7.64
CA VAL A 244 -13.59 1.49 8.64
C VAL A 244 -14.81 1.04 9.45
N ASP A 245 -15.63 1.98 9.93
CA ASP A 245 -16.86 1.67 10.69
C ASP A 245 -17.82 0.79 9.86
N MET A 246 -17.98 1.10 8.57
CA MET A 246 -18.79 0.29 7.65
C MET A 246 -18.29 -1.16 7.59
N HIS A 247 -16.99 -1.40 7.45
CA HIS A 247 -16.43 -2.75 7.46
C HIS A 247 -16.62 -3.46 8.81
N LEU A 248 -16.43 -2.75 9.94
CA LEU A 248 -16.65 -3.29 11.29
C LEU A 248 -18.13 -3.57 11.59
N ARG A 249 -19.04 -2.86 10.91
CA ARG A 249 -20.51 -3.11 10.93
C ARG A 249 -20.96 -4.10 9.87
N ARG A 250 -20.03 -4.90 9.34
CA ARG A 250 -20.32 -5.96 8.38
C ARG A 250 -21.03 -5.43 7.12
N GLY A 251 -20.54 -4.29 6.61
CA GLY A 251 -21.00 -3.67 5.36
C GLY A 251 -22.21 -2.73 5.50
N ARG A 252 -22.53 -2.28 6.73
CA ARG A 252 -23.56 -1.26 6.95
C ARG A 252 -22.95 0.08 7.36
N SER A 253 -23.47 1.15 6.81
CA SER A 253 -23.21 2.51 7.29
C SER A 253 -23.77 2.73 8.71
N ARG A 254 -23.46 3.86 9.30
CA ARG A 254 -23.86 4.18 10.68
C ARG A 254 -25.39 4.34 10.82
N ASP A 255 -26.05 4.84 9.79
CA ASP A 255 -27.51 4.96 9.67
C ASP A 255 -28.20 3.68 9.20
N GLY A 256 -27.47 2.57 9.07
CA GLY A 256 -28.01 1.24 8.78
C GLY A 256 -28.09 0.88 7.28
N LYS A 257 -27.76 1.79 6.36
CA LYS A 257 -27.76 1.53 4.93
C LYS A 257 -26.76 0.43 4.55
N ARG A 258 -27.16 -0.51 3.71
CA ARG A 258 -26.28 -1.57 3.20
C ARG A 258 -25.38 -1.02 2.09
N ILE A 259 -24.09 -1.02 2.33
CA ILE A 259 -23.05 -0.62 1.37
C ILE A 259 -22.41 -1.85 0.72
N LEU A 260 -22.23 -2.93 1.49
CA LEU A 260 -21.67 -4.18 1.04
C LEU A 260 -22.33 -5.34 1.81
N SER A 261 -22.47 -6.51 1.22
CA SER A 261 -23.00 -7.66 1.93
C SER A 261 -22.03 -8.13 3.05
N ALA A 262 -22.57 -8.68 4.12
CA ALA A 262 -21.76 -9.26 5.18
C ALA A 262 -20.88 -10.43 4.69
N ARG A 263 -21.36 -11.15 3.65
CA ARG A 263 -20.63 -12.23 2.98
C ARG A 263 -19.40 -11.66 2.26
N SER A 264 -19.56 -10.57 1.52
CA SER A 264 -18.47 -9.91 0.79
C SER A 264 -17.44 -9.28 1.72
N VAL A 265 -17.87 -8.62 2.81
CA VAL A 265 -16.94 -8.15 3.86
C VAL A 265 -16.10 -9.30 4.42
N ALA A 266 -16.73 -10.45 4.72
CA ALA A 266 -16.01 -11.63 5.22
C ALA A 266 -15.06 -12.24 4.18
N ALA A 267 -15.50 -12.28 2.90
CA ALA A 267 -14.68 -12.78 1.79
C ALA A 267 -13.44 -11.91 1.57
N MET A 268 -13.58 -10.58 1.60
CA MET A 268 -12.46 -9.65 1.47
C MET A 268 -11.37 -9.89 2.51
N GLN A 269 -11.75 -10.24 3.74
CA GLN A 269 -10.84 -10.44 4.85
C GLN A 269 -10.33 -11.88 4.96
N ARG A 270 -10.77 -12.81 4.11
CA ARG A 270 -10.26 -14.18 4.06
C ARG A 270 -8.98 -14.22 3.25
N ARG A 271 -7.98 -14.99 3.73
CA ARG A 271 -6.71 -15.15 3.01
C ARG A 271 -6.91 -15.82 1.66
N GLN A 272 -6.50 -15.15 0.59
CA GLN A 272 -6.49 -15.63 -0.78
C GLN A 272 -5.11 -16.23 -1.11
N ILE A 273 -4.04 -15.55 -0.70
CA ILE A 273 -2.67 -16.02 -0.91
C ILE A 273 -1.86 -15.89 0.38
N ARG A 274 -0.96 -16.83 0.60
CA ARG A 274 -0.04 -16.83 1.74
C ARG A 274 1.20 -16.00 1.37
N LEU A 275 1.76 -15.30 2.35
CA LEU A 275 3.04 -14.60 2.22
C LEU A 275 4.17 -15.40 2.85
N PRO A 276 5.42 -15.23 2.38
CA PRO A 276 6.59 -15.80 3.01
C PRO A 276 6.71 -15.39 4.48
N ARG A 277 7.42 -16.19 5.27
CA ARG A 277 7.81 -15.81 6.64
C ARG A 277 8.66 -14.53 6.56
N ASN A 278 8.55 -13.69 7.58
CA ASN A 278 9.23 -12.39 7.66
C ASN A 278 8.81 -11.36 6.60
N ALA A 279 7.67 -11.55 5.95
CA ALA A 279 7.11 -10.52 5.08
C ALA A 279 6.89 -9.19 5.83
N PRO A 280 6.98 -8.04 5.13
CA PRO A 280 6.86 -6.73 5.75
C PRO A 280 5.62 -6.60 6.64
N ARG A 281 5.73 -5.82 7.72
CA ARG A 281 4.62 -5.53 8.67
C ARG A 281 4.03 -6.78 9.36
N ALA A 282 4.79 -7.86 9.48
CA ALA A 282 4.30 -9.14 10.00
C ALA A 282 3.07 -9.66 9.23
N ALA A 283 3.01 -9.38 7.93
CA ALA A 283 1.97 -9.86 7.06
C ALA A 283 2.10 -11.38 6.85
N VAL A 284 0.99 -12.09 6.97
CA VAL A 284 0.93 -13.56 6.83
C VAL A 284 0.16 -13.99 5.58
N GLY A 285 -0.45 -13.04 4.87
CA GLY A 285 -1.18 -13.28 3.64
C GLY A 285 -1.89 -12.02 3.14
N TRP A 286 -2.53 -12.18 1.99
CA TRP A 286 -3.34 -11.16 1.36
C TRP A 286 -4.77 -11.64 1.17
N GLY A 287 -5.75 -10.78 1.49
CA GLY A 287 -7.16 -10.99 1.20
C GLY A 287 -7.55 -10.35 -0.14
N LEU A 288 -8.83 -10.10 -0.36
CA LEU A 288 -9.26 -9.26 -1.47
C LEU A 288 -9.03 -7.80 -1.05
N SER A 289 -7.92 -7.22 -1.47
CA SER A 289 -7.37 -5.90 -1.15
C SER A 289 -6.77 -5.72 0.26
N TRP A 290 -7.04 -6.57 1.23
CA TRP A 290 -6.55 -6.42 2.60
C TRP A 290 -5.22 -7.11 2.84
N ILE A 291 -4.26 -6.40 3.47
CA ILE A 291 -3.11 -7.02 4.13
C ILE A 291 -3.61 -7.73 5.38
N LEU A 292 -3.24 -9.00 5.55
CA LEU A 292 -3.59 -9.81 6.70
C LEU A 292 -2.36 -10.03 7.57
N CYS A 293 -2.41 -9.56 8.81
CA CYS A 293 -1.33 -9.67 9.78
C CYS A 293 -1.73 -10.54 10.97
N ASN A 294 -0.73 -11.10 11.65
CA ASN A 294 -0.90 -11.79 12.92
C ASN A 294 -0.08 -11.08 14.00
N TRP A 295 -0.74 -10.35 14.90
CA TRP A 295 -0.12 -9.66 16.01
C TRP A 295 -0.53 -10.31 17.32
N SER A 296 0.41 -10.83 18.12
CA SER A 296 0.13 -11.56 19.36
C SER A 296 -1.03 -12.58 19.20
N ASN A 297 -0.95 -13.41 18.16
CA ASN A 297 -2.00 -14.38 17.78
C ASN A 297 -3.38 -13.76 17.51
N SER A 298 -3.45 -12.46 17.29
CA SER A 298 -4.67 -11.76 16.91
C SER A 298 -4.62 -11.38 15.43
N ARG A 299 -5.73 -11.60 14.72
CA ARG A 299 -5.86 -11.17 13.34
C ARG A 299 -6.01 -9.66 13.30
N VAL A 300 -5.05 -9.00 12.67
CA VAL A 300 -5.08 -7.58 12.29
C VAL A 300 -5.20 -7.50 10.78
N ILE A 301 -6.02 -6.61 10.28
CA ILE A 301 -6.13 -6.31 8.84
C ILE A 301 -5.80 -4.84 8.61
N GLY A 302 -5.33 -4.50 7.42
CA GLY A 302 -5.00 -3.12 7.11
C GLY A 302 -4.51 -2.94 5.70
N HIS A 303 -3.99 -1.76 5.45
CA HIS A 303 -3.24 -1.41 4.25
C HIS A 303 -2.37 -0.19 4.53
N ASP A 304 -1.25 -0.07 3.82
CA ASP A 304 -0.41 1.12 3.83
C ASP A 304 -0.55 1.85 2.50
N GLY A 305 -0.31 3.14 2.48
CA GLY A 305 -0.30 3.94 1.28
C GLY A 305 0.93 4.82 1.21
N GLY A 306 1.40 5.05 0.00
CA GLY A 306 2.48 5.98 -0.27
C GLY A 306 2.27 6.63 -1.63
N THR A 307 2.54 7.92 -1.70
CA THR A 307 2.70 8.70 -2.90
C THR A 307 4.00 9.49 -2.79
N VAL A 308 4.22 10.51 -3.60
CA VAL A 308 5.48 11.25 -3.51
C VAL A 308 5.46 12.19 -2.32
N GLY A 309 6.04 11.74 -1.20
CA GLY A 309 6.16 12.49 0.05
C GLY A 309 4.92 12.48 0.93
N GLN A 310 3.92 11.63 0.67
CA GLN A 310 2.81 11.38 1.59
C GLN A 310 2.71 9.89 1.90
N TYR A 311 2.43 9.56 3.18
CA TYR A 311 2.31 8.18 3.64
C TYR A 311 1.09 8.04 4.55
N SER A 312 0.42 6.90 4.42
CA SER A 312 -0.78 6.58 5.17
C SER A 312 -0.71 5.15 5.71
N PHE A 313 -1.24 4.95 6.91
CA PHE A 313 -1.23 3.65 7.58
C PHE A 313 -2.60 3.38 8.19
N LEU A 314 -3.12 2.18 7.96
CA LEU A 314 -4.38 1.73 8.53
C LEU A 314 -4.22 0.33 9.10
N ARG A 315 -4.55 0.14 10.37
CA ARG A 315 -4.66 -1.18 11.02
C ARG A 315 -5.97 -1.29 11.78
N ILE A 316 -6.61 -2.42 11.63
CA ILE A 316 -7.88 -2.75 12.26
C ILE A 316 -7.74 -4.07 13.02
N LEU A 317 -8.18 -4.11 14.26
CA LEU A 317 -8.34 -5.30 15.08
C LEU A 317 -9.84 -5.61 15.20
N PRO A 318 -10.43 -6.39 14.25
CA PRO A 318 -11.89 -6.50 14.12
C PRO A 318 -12.56 -7.07 15.36
N LYS A 319 -11.98 -8.09 16.00
CA LYS A 319 -12.52 -8.72 17.21
C LYS A 319 -12.70 -7.74 18.38
N LYS A 320 -11.85 -6.68 18.45
CA LYS A 320 -11.90 -5.66 19.52
C LYS A 320 -12.53 -4.35 19.05
N LYS A 321 -13.06 -4.29 17.83
CA LYS A 321 -13.61 -3.08 17.23
C LYS A 321 -12.69 -1.87 17.46
N LEU A 322 -11.39 -2.09 17.24
CA LEU A 322 -10.32 -1.11 17.35
C LEU A 322 -9.70 -0.89 15.97
N ALA A 323 -9.53 0.37 15.58
CA ALA A 323 -8.74 0.73 14.41
C ALA A 323 -7.93 1.99 14.67
N VAL A 324 -6.79 2.09 13.97
CA VAL A 324 -5.92 3.27 13.99
C VAL A 324 -5.59 3.62 12.54
N ALA A 325 -5.74 4.89 12.19
CA ALA A 325 -5.29 5.46 10.93
C ALA A 325 -4.40 6.66 11.17
N LEU A 326 -3.29 6.74 10.44
CA LEU A 326 -2.32 7.83 10.46
C LEU A 326 -2.10 8.28 9.02
N LEU A 327 -2.25 9.58 8.76
CA LEU A 327 -1.95 10.22 7.47
C LEU A 327 -0.85 11.24 7.71
N THR A 328 0.17 11.27 6.84
CA THR A 328 1.36 12.11 6.98
C THR A 328 1.77 12.72 5.65
N ASN A 329 2.52 13.82 5.70
CA ASN A 329 3.00 14.49 4.50
C ASN A 329 4.53 14.61 4.41
N GLY A 330 5.28 13.66 4.94
CA GLY A 330 6.74 13.59 4.82
C GLY A 330 7.46 13.11 6.06
N GLY A 331 8.76 13.30 6.10
CA GLY A 331 9.62 12.92 7.22
C GLY A 331 9.78 11.42 7.40
N ASP A 332 10.17 10.98 8.58
CA ASP A 332 10.24 9.57 8.96
C ASP A 332 8.83 9.07 9.35
N ALA A 333 7.98 8.92 8.35
CA ALA A 333 6.60 8.46 8.51
C ALA A 333 6.50 7.04 9.06
N LEU A 334 7.51 6.19 8.77
CA LEU A 334 7.54 4.81 9.24
C LEU A 334 7.84 4.74 10.73
N GLY A 335 8.86 5.43 11.21
CA GLY A 335 9.14 5.51 12.64
C GLY A 335 7.98 6.14 13.42
N LEU A 336 7.32 7.14 12.85
CA LEU A 336 6.10 7.72 13.44
C LEU A 336 4.97 6.69 13.54
N TYR A 337 4.75 5.89 12.48
CA TYR A 337 3.78 4.80 12.48
C TYR A 337 4.09 3.79 13.60
N GLU A 338 5.32 3.31 13.67
CA GLU A 338 5.73 2.31 14.65
C GLU A 338 5.50 2.81 16.08
N ALA A 339 5.96 4.02 16.41
CA ALA A 339 5.80 4.60 17.73
C ALA A 339 4.33 4.78 18.15
N ILE A 340 3.46 5.25 17.24
CA ILE A 340 2.04 5.51 17.55
C ILE A 340 1.25 4.19 17.61
N PHE A 341 1.47 3.28 16.65
CA PHE A 341 0.68 2.05 16.56
C PHE A 341 1.03 1.09 17.68
N GLU A 342 2.32 0.93 18.01
CA GLU A 342 2.75 0.12 19.16
C GLU A 342 2.04 0.56 20.43
N GLN A 343 2.20 1.85 20.82
CA GLN A 343 1.56 2.36 22.04
C GLN A 343 0.05 2.20 22.04
N THR A 344 -0.61 2.45 20.89
CA THR A 344 -2.06 2.43 20.80
C THR A 344 -2.62 1.00 20.85
N PHE A 345 -2.03 0.08 20.09
CA PHE A 345 -2.49 -1.32 20.06
C PHE A 345 -2.15 -2.07 21.33
N GLU A 346 -1.02 -1.81 21.98
CA GLU A 346 -0.70 -2.40 23.29
C GLU A 346 -1.68 -1.94 24.38
N LYS A 347 -1.85 -0.63 24.49
CA LYS A 347 -2.69 -0.08 25.58
C LYS A 347 -4.19 -0.32 25.37
N LEU A 348 -4.70 -0.22 24.14
CA LEU A 348 -6.13 -0.36 23.85
C LEU A 348 -6.51 -1.76 23.34
N GLY A 349 -5.61 -2.40 22.60
CA GLY A 349 -5.80 -3.69 21.95
C GLY A 349 -5.21 -4.86 22.74
N ARG A 350 -4.27 -4.63 23.64
CA ARG A 350 -3.45 -5.68 24.29
C ARG A 350 -2.87 -6.64 23.25
N VAL A 351 -2.37 -6.09 22.16
CA VAL A 351 -1.66 -6.80 21.09
C VAL A 351 -0.43 -5.98 20.70
N ALA A 352 0.67 -6.67 20.50
CA ALA A 352 1.91 -6.08 20.00
C ALA A 352 2.16 -6.49 18.56
N GLN A 353 2.61 -5.55 17.75
CA GLN A 353 3.14 -5.85 16.43
C GLN A 353 4.44 -6.66 16.62
N PRO A 354 4.62 -7.79 15.92
CA PRO A 354 5.89 -8.50 15.95
C PRO A 354 7.05 -7.61 15.49
N SER A 355 8.17 -7.67 16.20
CA SER A 355 9.38 -6.97 15.79
C SER A 355 9.86 -7.46 14.41
N PRO A 356 10.48 -6.58 13.62
CA PRO A 356 11.20 -7.01 12.42
C PRO A 356 12.19 -8.13 12.74
N PRO A 357 12.51 -9.01 11.78
CA PRO A 357 13.54 -10.02 12.00
C PRO A 357 14.88 -9.35 12.23
N GLU A 358 15.64 -9.87 13.23
CA GLU A 358 16.96 -9.36 13.57
C GLU A 358 18.07 -10.23 12.95
N PRO A 359 19.18 -9.63 12.51
CA PRO A 359 20.34 -10.35 12.02
C PRO A 359 20.88 -11.31 13.08
N LYS A 360 21.33 -12.50 12.64
CA LYS A 360 21.99 -13.50 13.47
C LYS A 360 23.47 -13.57 13.10
N PRO A 361 24.38 -13.03 13.93
CA PRO A 361 25.80 -13.10 13.68
C PRO A 361 26.30 -14.54 13.52
N GLY A 362 27.17 -14.77 12.53
CA GLY A 362 27.78 -16.10 12.31
C GLY A 362 26.88 -17.12 11.59
N LEU A 363 25.72 -16.70 11.09
CA LEU A 363 24.89 -17.59 10.28
C LEU A 363 25.62 -17.95 8.97
N ASP A 364 25.81 -19.25 8.76
CA ASP A 364 26.39 -19.75 7.52
C ASP A 364 25.35 -19.77 6.40
N VAL A 365 25.56 -18.95 5.38
CA VAL A 365 24.74 -18.83 4.19
C VAL A 365 25.62 -19.03 2.97
N ASP A 366 25.34 -20.06 2.20
CA ASP A 366 26.06 -20.35 0.96
C ASP A 366 25.89 -19.21 -0.07
N PRO A 367 26.98 -18.53 -0.44
CA PRO A 367 26.92 -17.46 -1.43
C PRO A 367 26.48 -17.94 -2.82
N GLY A 368 26.80 -19.18 -3.20
CA GLY A 368 26.44 -19.77 -4.49
C GLY A 368 24.94 -19.81 -4.73
N ARG A 369 24.15 -19.85 -3.64
CA ARG A 369 22.68 -19.79 -3.71
C ARG A 369 22.16 -18.43 -4.14
N LEU A 370 22.74 -17.34 -3.64
CA LEU A 370 22.10 -16.03 -3.57
C LEU A 370 22.75 -14.99 -4.47
N VAL A 371 24.03 -15.15 -4.79
CA VAL A 371 24.75 -14.24 -5.68
C VAL A 371 24.14 -14.28 -7.08
N GLY A 372 23.92 -13.11 -7.65
CA GLY A 372 23.34 -12.96 -8.98
C GLY A 372 22.67 -11.62 -9.19
N VAL A 373 22.12 -11.46 -10.38
CA VAL A 373 21.32 -10.30 -10.77
C VAL A 373 19.85 -10.68 -10.71
N TYR A 374 19.08 -9.85 -10.05
CA TYR A 374 17.63 -9.97 -9.95
C TYR A 374 16.99 -8.71 -10.51
N GLU A 375 15.97 -8.85 -11.34
CA GLU A 375 15.38 -7.70 -12.03
C GLU A 375 13.85 -7.74 -12.05
N ASN A 376 13.29 -6.56 -12.14
CA ASN A 376 11.89 -6.30 -12.47
C ASN A 376 11.77 -5.00 -13.26
N LEU A 377 10.53 -4.57 -13.52
CA LEU A 377 10.26 -3.37 -14.31
C LEU A 377 10.88 -2.10 -13.71
N SER A 378 10.98 -2.01 -12.37
CA SER A 378 11.53 -0.83 -11.68
C SER A 378 13.06 -0.75 -11.68
N GLY A 379 13.77 -1.87 -11.90
CA GLY A 379 15.22 -1.88 -11.92
C GLY A 379 15.85 -3.24 -11.67
N GLN A 380 17.12 -3.20 -11.30
CA GLN A 380 17.94 -4.39 -11.02
C GLN A 380 18.49 -4.32 -9.60
N MET A 381 18.61 -5.49 -8.97
CA MET A 381 19.34 -5.71 -7.73
C MET A 381 20.46 -6.71 -8.01
N GLU A 382 21.71 -6.28 -7.93
CA GLU A 382 22.88 -7.16 -8.02
C GLU A 382 23.33 -7.56 -6.63
N ILE A 383 23.33 -8.85 -6.33
CA ILE A 383 23.83 -9.42 -5.08
C ILE A 383 25.19 -10.05 -5.33
N SER A 384 26.18 -9.66 -4.55
CA SER A 384 27.56 -10.13 -4.62
C SER A 384 28.07 -10.57 -3.24
N TYR A 385 29.10 -11.43 -3.24
CA TYR A 385 29.78 -11.87 -2.01
C TYR A 385 31.26 -11.55 -2.13
N LYS A 386 31.74 -10.62 -1.32
CA LYS A 386 33.15 -10.18 -1.31
C LYS A 386 33.62 -9.96 0.11
N ARG A 387 34.87 -10.41 0.43
CA ARG A 387 35.48 -10.27 1.75
C ARG A 387 34.59 -10.82 2.88
N LYS A 388 33.99 -11.99 2.67
CA LYS A 388 33.08 -12.66 3.61
C LYS A 388 31.82 -11.87 3.97
N ARG A 389 31.36 -10.98 3.09
CA ARG A 389 30.12 -10.19 3.28
C ARG A 389 29.27 -10.20 2.02
N PHE A 390 27.99 -10.33 2.19
CA PHE A 390 27.02 -10.08 1.13
C PHE A 390 26.80 -8.59 0.96
N LYS A 391 26.79 -8.15 -0.28
CA LYS A 391 26.46 -6.78 -0.68
C LYS A 391 25.40 -6.81 -1.75
N ALA A 392 24.51 -5.81 -1.72
CA ALA A 392 23.57 -5.58 -2.78
C ALA A 392 23.75 -4.17 -3.33
N GLU A 393 23.55 -4.02 -4.63
CA GLU A 393 23.48 -2.75 -5.34
C GLU A 393 22.16 -2.69 -6.09
N MET A 394 21.45 -1.57 -5.97
CA MET A 394 20.21 -1.37 -6.72
C MET A 394 20.40 -0.28 -7.76
N ARG A 395 19.97 -0.57 -8.98
CA ARG A 395 19.97 0.38 -10.11
C ARG A 395 18.56 0.53 -10.63
N ALA A 396 18.07 1.76 -10.63
CA ALA A 396 16.78 2.10 -11.21
C ALA A 396 16.80 1.86 -12.73
N ARG A 397 15.65 1.49 -13.30
CA ARG A 397 15.47 1.56 -14.74
C ARG A 397 15.17 3.00 -15.12
N GLU A 398 15.87 3.51 -16.12
CA GLU A 398 15.70 4.87 -16.62
C GLU A 398 14.23 5.14 -17.02
N GLY A 399 13.71 6.30 -16.65
CA GLY A 399 12.33 6.70 -16.93
C GLY A 399 11.27 6.12 -15.97
N MET A 400 11.65 5.31 -14.97
CA MET A 400 10.71 4.78 -14.00
C MET A 400 10.70 5.60 -12.70
N LEU A 401 9.51 6.00 -12.22
CA LEU A 401 9.33 6.82 -11.01
C LEU A 401 9.68 6.10 -9.70
N THR A 402 9.70 4.78 -9.70
CA THR A 402 9.85 3.95 -8.49
C THR A 402 11.25 3.44 -8.25
N GLY A 403 12.15 3.59 -9.21
CA GLY A 403 13.53 3.17 -9.07
C GLY A 403 14.39 4.28 -8.47
N GLN A 404 15.26 3.94 -7.52
CA GLN A 404 16.33 4.80 -7.05
C GLN A 404 17.64 4.01 -7.12
N ASP A 405 18.67 4.65 -7.67
CA ASP A 405 20.02 4.12 -7.54
C ASP A 405 20.43 4.21 -6.08
N LEU A 406 20.71 3.07 -5.48
CA LEU A 406 21.23 3.01 -4.14
C LEU A 406 22.70 2.58 -4.19
N LYS A 407 23.54 3.32 -3.46
CA LYS A 407 24.93 2.91 -3.23
C LYS A 407 24.95 1.49 -2.68
N PRO A 408 26.00 0.70 -2.98
CA PRO A 408 26.13 -0.65 -2.46
C PRO A 408 25.99 -0.68 -0.94
N PHE A 409 25.12 -1.58 -0.44
CA PHE A 409 24.84 -1.77 0.97
C PHE A 409 25.09 -3.21 1.39
N THR A 410 25.22 -3.44 2.69
CA THR A 410 25.46 -4.77 3.25
C THR A 410 24.15 -5.50 3.51
N LEU A 411 24.15 -6.82 3.35
CA LEU A 411 23.05 -7.70 3.73
C LEU A 411 23.48 -8.53 4.93
N GLU A 412 22.72 -8.46 6.02
CA GLU A 412 22.90 -9.23 7.22
C GLU A 412 21.75 -10.24 7.38
N PHE A 413 22.04 -11.50 7.67
CA PHE A 413 21.04 -12.56 7.61
C PHE A 413 20.37 -12.83 8.96
N ALA A 414 19.04 -12.85 8.97
CA ALA A 414 18.20 -13.29 10.08
C ALA A 414 17.94 -14.81 10.05
N ASP A 415 17.84 -15.37 8.86
CA ASP A 415 17.80 -16.80 8.55
C ASP A 415 18.34 -17.04 7.14
N ARG A 416 18.38 -18.31 6.68
CA ARG A 416 18.96 -18.66 5.37
C ARG A 416 18.28 -18.02 4.16
N ASN A 417 17.06 -17.54 4.32
CA ASN A 417 16.24 -16.94 3.25
C ASN A 417 15.80 -15.52 3.52
N THR A 418 16.23 -14.93 4.64
CA THR A 418 15.89 -13.55 5.04
C THR A 418 17.15 -12.77 5.33
N ALA A 419 17.41 -11.76 4.52
CA ALA A 419 18.46 -10.77 4.75
C ALA A 419 17.87 -9.44 5.20
N ILE A 420 18.56 -8.73 6.04
CA ILE A 420 18.21 -7.38 6.50
C ILE A 420 19.18 -6.40 5.83
N VAL A 421 18.63 -5.33 5.31
CA VAL A 421 19.40 -4.25 4.68
C VAL A 421 20.13 -3.44 5.73
N ASP A 422 21.45 -3.46 5.72
CA ASP A 422 22.29 -2.56 6.51
C ASP A 422 22.79 -1.40 5.65
N ALA A 423 22.06 -0.29 5.71
CA ALA A 423 22.29 0.94 4.95
C ALA A 423 21.79 2.17 5.74
N PRO A 424 22.46 2.60 6.82
CA PRO A 424 21.94 3.60 7.78
C PRO A 424 21.47 4.92 7.18
N ASP A 425 21.99 5.30 6.01
CA ASP A 425 21.62 6.53 5.32
C ASP A 425 20.60 6.32 4.18
N ALA A 426 20.15 5.09 3.96
CA ALA A 426 19.22 4.76 2.87
C ALA A 426 17.79 4.45 3.39
N PRO A 427 16.75 4.77 2.60
CA PRO A 427 15.35 4.50 2.97
C PRO A 427 15.02 3.02 3.20
N LEU A 428 15.88 2.12 2.71
CA LEU A 428 15.71 0.67 2.86
C LEU A 428 16.34 0.09 4.13
N HIS A 429 17.04 0.89 4.95
CA HIS A 429 17.68 0.40 6.17
C HIS A 429 16.71 -0.35 7.07
N GLY A 430 17.12 -1.53 7.56
CA GLY A 430 16.29 -2.39 8.40
C GLY A 430 15.20 -3.16 7.66
N GLN A 431 15.00 -2.95 6.36
CA GLN A 431 14.02 -3.73 5.61
C GLN A 431 14.50 -5.14 5.32
N ALA A 432 13.57 -6.09 5.35
CA ALA A 432 13.86 -7.48 5.01
C ALA A 432 13.82 -7.69 3.48
N ILE A 433 14.84 -8.37 2.98
CA ILE A 433 14.89 -8.96 1.65
C ILE A 433 14.66 -10.46 1.82
N LEU A 434 13.65 -11.00 1.12
CA LEU A 434 13.30 -12.41 1.22
C LEU A 434 13.68 -13.13 -0.06
N PHE A 435 14.42 -14.23 0.07
CA PHE A 435 14.76 -15.10 -1.04
C PHE A 435 13.68 -16.16 -1.18
N ASP A 436 13.07 -16.25 -2.36
CA ASP A 436 11.91 -17.07 -2.67
C ASP A 436 12.11 -17.83 -3.98
N GLY A 437 11.41 -18.95 -4.15
CA GLY A 437 11.50 -19.79 -5.34
C GLY A 437 10.89 -21.15 -5.08
N ASN A 438 10.77 -21.97 -6.14
CA ASN A 438 10.35 -23.36 -6.03
C ASN A 438 11.47 -24.24 -5.46
N ASP A 439 12.72 -23.87 -5.76
CA ASP A 439 13.91 -24.46 -5.15
C ASP A 439 14.62 -23.40 -4.29
N LEU A 440 14.56 -23.58 -2.97
CA LEU A 440 15.27 -22.70 -2.03
C LEU A 440 16.79 -22.96 -2.00
N ALA A 441 17.29 -24.03 -2.63
CA ALA A 441 18.71 -24.19 -2.85
C ALA A 441 19.22 -23.19 -3.92
N ARG A 442 18.36 -22.75 -4.85
CA ARG A 442 18.66 -21.70 -5.82
C ARG A 442 17.41 -20.82 -6.04
N PRO A 443 17.14 -19.87 -5.13
CA PRO A 443 15.96 -19.01 -5.23
C PRO A 443 15.87 -18.27 -6.57
N ASP A 444 14.69 -18.34 -7.20
CA ASP A 444 14.42 -17.67 -8.47
C ASP A 444 14.08 -16.20 -8.29
N TYR A 445 13.69 -15.82 -7.06
CA TYR A 445 13.18 -14.49 -6.77
C TYR A 445 13.79 -13.90 -5.51
N VAL A 446 13.85 -12.58 -5.52
CA VAL A 446 14.06 -11.74 -4.34
C VAL A 446 12.80 -10.90 -4.13
N ASN A 447 12.25 -10.90 -2.93
CA ASN A 447 11.11 -10.07 -2.54
C ASN A 447 11.59 -8.90 -1.68
N LEU A 448 11.31 -7.68 -2.12
CA LEU A 448 11.53 -6.45 -1.38
C LEU A 448 10.24 -5.62 -1.38
N GLY A 449 9.69 -5.33 -0.21
CA GLY A 449 8.50 -4.49 -0.08
C GLY A 449 7.26 -5.05 -0.81
N PHE A 450 7.05 -6.38 -0.79
CA PHE A 450 6.01 -7.11 -1.52
C PHE A 450 6.19 -7.18 -3.04
N ARG A 451 7.35 -6.81 -3.58
CA ARG A 451 7.65 -6.87 -5.01
C ARG A 451 8.72 -7.91 -5.28
N LEU A 452 8.47 -8.75 -6.27
CA LEU A 452 9.44 -9.74 -6.69
C LEU A 452 10.37 -9.15 -7.76
N PHE A 453 11.64 -9.51 -7.62
CA PHE A 453 12.68 -9.36 -8.63
C PHE A 453 13.06 -10.78 -9.05
N ARG A 454 12.99 -11.08 -10.35
CA ARG A 454 13.32 -12.40 -10.87
C ARG A 454 14.81 -12.50 -11.13
N ARG A 455 15.40 -13.64 -10.80
CA ARG A 455 16.80 -13.95 -11.14
C ARG A 455 16.95 -14.01 -12.66
N ARG A 456 18.01 -13.38 -13.13
CA ARG A 456 18.43 -13.36 -14.54
C ARG A 456 19.15 -14.64 -14.96
#